data_76ae20dfef67f6f9bb4fbce55dbdbf60
#
_entry.id   76ae20dfef67f6f9bb4fbce55dbdbf60
#
_cell.length_a   1.000
_cell.length_b   1.000
_cell.length_c   1.000
_cell.angle_alpha   90.00
_cell.angle_beta   90.00
_cell.angle_gamma   90.00
#
_symmetry.space_group_name_H-M   'P 1'
#
loop_
_entity.id
_entity.type
_entity.pdbx_description
1 polymer ?
#
loop_
_entity_poly.entity_id
_entity_poly.type
_entity_poly.pdbx_seq_one_letter_code
_entity_poly.pdbx_strand_id
1 'polypeptide(L)'
;RRARIITTFMSAIPISAIFGNPLSGLLMDSFHGTHGLSGWQWMFLIEAVPAILFGVATLFYLDDTIQGAKWLNDEEKGVLTANIEAENRAKTASPHSIGATLTDRRVWLMCLIYFCFVLGQYGLNFWMPSIVKASGVSGNLNIGLISAIPYICTFVVMLALGRSADRLREVVPAVVAAGGFVAATIATSTTISIVCLSLAAAGAISCAPLFWSLPTAFLAGTGAAAGIAWINSVGNLAGFLGPFLVGYLKDFTGTNSAGMYLLAAALIIGSLAVLTVPAKTVNR
;
A
#
# COMPACT_ATOMS: atom_id res chain seq x y z
N ARG A 1 10.57 14.95 -8.25
CA ARG A 1 9.25 15.02 -8.95
C ARG A 1 8.56 13.65 -9.03
N ARG A 2 9.27 12.53 -9.35
CA ARG A 2 8.69 11.16 -9.47
C ARG A 2 8.03 10.69 -8.16
N ALA A 3 8.70 10.81 -7.03
CA ALA A 3 8.16 10.39 -5.73
C ALA A 3 6.84 11.11 -5.41
N ARG A 4 6.73 12.40 -5.70
CA ARG A 4 5.50 13.17 -5.48
C ARG A 4 4.34 12.65 -6.35
N ILE A 5 4.60 12.32 -7.62
CA ILE A 5 3.57 11.79 -8.53
C ILE A 5 3.08 10.42 -8.04
N ILE A 6 4.02 9.52 -7.71
CA ILE A 6 3.69 8.19 -7.18
C ILE A 6 2.89 8.30 -5.88
N THR A 7 3.32 9.15 -4.94
CA THR A 7 2.63 9.35 -3.67
C THR A 7 1.24 9.94 -3.86
N THR A 8 1.08 10.90 -4.77
CA THR A 8 -0.24 11.48 -5.09
C THR A 8 -1.15 10.42 -5.72
N PHE A 9 -0.65 9.62 -6.66
CA PHE A 9 -1.42 8.52 -7.26
C PHE A 9 -1.82 7.48 -6.21
N MET A 10 -0.87 7.03 -5.40
CA MET A 10 -1.12 6.01 -4.36
C MET A 10 -1.97 6.54 -3.19
N SER A 11 -2.14 7.86 -3.04
CA SER A 11 -3.07 8.42 -2.05
C SER A 11 -4.54 8.07 -2.30
N ALA A 12 -4.86 7.53 -3.49
CA ALA A 12 -6.16 6.90 -3.75
C ALA A 12 -6.45 5.72 -2.82
N ILE A 13 -5.41 5.01 -2.31
CA ILE A 13 -5.59 3.88 -1.40
C ILE A 13 -6.24 4.31 -0.08
N PRO A 14 -5.67 5.24 0.71
CA PRO A 14 -6.36 5.70 1.91
C PRO A 14 -7.68 6.41 1.62
N ILE A 15 -7.81 7.14 0.51
CA ILE A 15 -9.08 7.77 0.11
C ILE A 15 -10.17 6.71 -0.07
N SER A 16 -9.89 5.62 -0.78
CA SER A 16 -10.85 4.53 -0.98
C SER A 16 -11.29 3.91 0.36
N ALA A 17 -10.38 3.77 1.32
CA ALA A 17 -10.72 3.25 2.64
C ALA A 17 -11.53 4.24 3.50
N ILE A 18 -11.29 5.56 3.37
CA ILE A 18 -12.06 6.60 4.08
C ILE A 18 -13.53 6.54 3.71
N PHE A 19 -13.83 6.36 2.43
CA PHE A 19 -15.22 6.28 1.93
C PHE A 19 -15.75 4.84 1.94
N GLY A 20 -14.91 3.87 1.60
CA GLY A 20 -15.28 2.45 1.49
C GLY A 20 -15.69 1.85 2.83
N ASN A 21 -14.89 2.03 3.89
CA ASN A 21 -15.21 1.43 5.19
C ASN A 21 -16.59 1.83 5.74
N PRO A 22 -16.98 3.14 5.78
CA PRO A 22 -18.33 3.53 6.19
C PRO A 22 -19.41 3.03 5.23
N LEU A 23 -19.15 3.08 3.91
CA LEU A 23 -20.10 2.60 2.90
C LEU A 23 -20.34 1.11 3.04
N SER A 24 -19.30 0.30 3.17
CA SER A 24 -19.40 -1.14 3.40
C SER A 24 -20.21 -1.45 4.66
N GLY A 25 -19.95 -0.73 5.75
CA GLY A 25 -20.70 -0.86 7.00
C GLY A 25 -22.19 -0.54 6.83
N LEU A 26 -22.48 0.58 6.15
CA LEU A 26 -23.85 1.01 5.85
C LEU A 26 -24.61 -0.04 4.99
N LEU A 27 -23.96 -0.54 3.94
CA LEU A 27 -24.55 -1.52 3.05
C LEU A 27 -24.85 -2.84 3.80
N MET A 28 -23.90 -3.29 4.64
CA MET A 28 -24.09 -4.51 5.43
C MET A 28 -25.26 -4.39 6.41
N ASP A 29 -25.44 -3.22 7.04
CA ASP A 29 -26.55 -3.00 7.98
C ASP A 29 -27.89 -2.81 7.26
N SER A 30 -27.91 -2.03 6.16
CA SER A 30 -29.17 -1.63 5.47
C SER A 30 -29.78 -2.75 4.63
N PHE A 31 -28.95 -3.64 4.06
CA PHE A 31 -29.43 -4.67 3.12
C PHE A 31 -29.43 -6.08 3.71
N HIS A 32 -29.17 -6.23 5.02
CA HIS A 32 -29.16 -7.55 5.64
C HIS A 32 -30.54 -8.21 5.56
N GLY A 33 -30.59 -9.44 5.02
CA GLY A 33 -31.82 -10.19 4.85
C GLY A 33 -32.68 -9.82 3.62
N THR A 34 -32.34 -8.74 2.90
CA THR A 34 -33.05 -8.32 1.69
C THR A 34 -32.90 -9.38 0.59
N HIS A 35 -34.01 -9.84 0.02
CA HIS A 35 -34.08 -10.92 -0.99
C HIS A 35 -33.34 -12.23 -0.54
N GLY A 36 -33.26 -12.49 0.77
CA GLY A 36 -32.64 -13.69 1.31
C GLY A 36 -31.10 -13.66 1.32
N LEU A 37 -30.47 -12.53 0.94
CA LEU A 37 -29.04 -12.36 0.94
C LEU A 37 -28.55 -11.72 2.25
N SER A 38 -27.36 -12.13 2.68
CA SER A 38 -26.66 -11.49 3.80
C SER A 38 -26.12 -10.12 3.41
N GLY A 39 -26.00 -9.17 4.36
CA GLY A 39 -25.54 -7.82 4.09
C GLY A 39 -24.18 -7.74 3.39
N TRP A 40 -23.22 -8.64 3.71
CA TRP A 40 -21.93 -8.71 3.03
C TRP A 40 -22.02 -9.07 1.55
N GLN A 41 -23.01 -9.86 1.15
CA GLN A 41 -23.26 -10.24 -0.27
C GLN A 41 -23.74 -9.02 -1.06
N TRP A 42 -24.65 -8.23 -0.48
CA TRP A 42 -25.08 -6.98 -1.05
C TRP A 42 -23.96 -5.95 -1.17
N MET A 43 -23.11 -5.84 -0.15
CA MET A 43 -21.92 -5.00 -0.18
C MET A 43 -21.06 -5.30 -1.42
N PHE A 44 -20.69 -6.57 -1.65
CA PHE A 44 -19.90 -6.96 -2.83
C PHE A 44 -20.61 -6.65 -4.15
N LEU A 45 -21.91 -6.92 -4.25
CA LEU A 45 -22.68 -6.66 -5.46
C LEU A 45 -22.72 -5.16 -5.79
N ILE A 46 -22.98 -4.33 -4.81
CA ILE A 46 -23.13 -2.88 -5.00
C ILE A 46 -21.75 -2.22 -5.25
N GLU A 47 -20.73 -2.60 -4.50
CA GLU A 47 -19.37 -2.03 -4.65
C GLU A 47 -18.67 -2.49 -5.95
N ALA A 48 -19.09 -3.60 -6.55
CA ALA A 48 -18.60 -4.01 -7.86
C ALA A 48 -19.11 -3.12 -9.01
N VAL A 49 -20.29 -2.51 -8.87
CA VAL A 49 -20.92 -1.70 -9.96
C VAL A 49 -20.02 -0.52 -10.40
N PRO A 50 -19.51 0.35 -9.50
CA PRO A 50 -18.58 1.42 -9.88
C PRO A 50 -17.35 0.89 -10.61
N ALA A 51 -16.76 -0.22 -10.13
CA ALA A 51 -15.56 -0.81 -10.75
C ALA A 51 -15.84 -1.25 -12.20
N ILE A 52 -16.99 -1.88 -12.45
CA ILE A 52 -17.40 -2.27 -13.80
C ILE A 52 -17.62 -1.04 -14.68
N LEU A 53 -18.33 -0.02 -14.16
CA LEU A 53 -18.59 1.21 -14.92
C LEU A 53 -17.30 1.94 -15.29
N PHE A 54 -16.36 2.09 -14.34
CA PHE A 54 -15.06 2.69 -14.60
C PHE A 54 -14.21 1.82 -15.53
N GLY A 55 -14.27 0.50 -15.42
CA GLY A 55 -13.60 -0.41 -16.36
C GLY A 55 -14.09 -0.22 -17.78
N VAL A 56 -15.40 -0.15 -17.99
CA VAL A 56 -15.99 0.14 -19.30
C VAL A 56 -15.63 1.54 -19.79
N ALA A 57 -15.73 2.56 -18.92
CA ALA A 57 -15.36 3.92 -19.27
C ALA A 57 -13.89 4.05 -19.72
N THR A 58 -13.00 3.29 -19.10
CA THR A 58 -11.56 3.25 -19.44
C THR A 58 -11.34 2.86 -20.90
N LEU A 59 -12.09 1.89 -21.43
CA LEU A 59 -11.99 1.45 -22.83
C LEU A 59 -12.30 2.55 -23.85
N PHE A 60 -13.11 3.53 -23.46
CA PHE A 60 -13.51 4.63 -24.36
C PHE A 60 -12.75 5.94 -24.10
N TYR A 61 -12.17 6.09 -22.91
CA TYR A 61 -11.58 7.36 -22.48
C TYR A 61 -10.05 7.38 -22.50
N LEU A 62 -9.38 6.24 -22.25
CA LEU A 62 -7.93 6.19 -22.23
C LEU A 62 -7.38 5.87 -23.63
N ASP A 63 -6.43 6.70 -24.05
CA ASP A 63 -5.67 6.48 -25.28
C ASP A 63 -4.48 5.55 -25.00
N ASP A 64 -4.25 4.56 -25.87
CA ASP A 64 -3.18 3.56 -25.72
C ASP A 64 -1.78 4.10 -26.03
N THR A 65 -1.70 5.19 -26.79
CA THR A 65 -0.42 5.75 -27.28
C THR A 65 -0.40 7.27 -27.16
N ILE A 66 0.80 7.84 -27.04
CA ILE A 66 0.99 9.30 -27.03
C ILE A 66 0.44 9.92 -28.32
N GLN A 67 0.67 9.27 -29.48
CA GLN A 67 0.20 9.74 -30.78
C GLN A 67 -1.33 9.74 -30.88
N GLY A 68 -1.98 8.75 -30.26
CA GLY A 68 -3.44 8.64 -30.19
C GLY A 68 -4.10 9.63 -29.24
N ALA A 69 -3.36 10.19 -28.28
CA ALA A 69 -3.89 11.04 -27.24
C ALA A 69 -4.51 12.33 -27.81
N LYS A 70 -5.84 12.46 -27.68
CA LYS A 70 -6.62 13.58 -28.21
C LYS A 70 -6.49 14.86 -27.38
N TRP A 71 -6.05 14.73 -26.14
CA TRP A 71 -5.87 15.82 -25.17
C TRP A 71 -4.47 16.45 -25.22
N LEU A 72 -3.54 15.91 -26.03
CA LEU A 72 -2.21 16.45 -26.26
C LEU A 72 -2.14 17.12 -27.64
N ASN A 73 -1.50 18.30 -27.71
CA ASN A 73 -1.14 18.92 -28.97
C ASN A 73 0.11 18.27 -29.58
N ASP A 74 0.43 18.57 -30.83
CA ASP A 74 1.54 17.91 -31.56
C ASP A 74 2.91 18.26 -30.96
N GLU A 75 3.09 19.46 -30.41
CA GLU A 75 4.31 19.89 -29.74
C GLU A 75 4.53 19.10 -28.46
N GLU A 76 3.48 18.96 -27.64
CA GLU A 76 3.52 18.17 -26.40
C GLU A 76 3.79 16.68 -26.68
N LYS A 77 3.18 16.11 -27.73
CA LYS A 77 3.46 14.75 -28.19
C LYS A 77 4.92 14.59 -28.58
N GLY A 78 5.49 15.55 -29.29
CA GLY A 78 6.90 15.55 -29.69
C GLY A 78 7.83 15.57 -28.48
N VAL A 79 7.59 16.45 -27.51
CA VAL A 79 8.39 16.57 -26.30
C VAL A 79 8.32 15.29 -25.45
N LEU A 80 7.12 14.73 -25.28
CA LEU A 80 6.95 13.51 -24.50
C LEU A 80 7.62 12.30 -25.16
N THR A 81 7.47 12.16 -26.48
CA THR A 81 8.12 11.09 -27.26
C THR A 81 9.63 11.18 -27.17
N ALA A 82 10.21 12.39 -27.37
CA ALA A 82 11.65 12.61 -27.29
C ALA A 82 12.19 12.29 -25.88
N ASN A 83 11.48 12.69 -24.82
CA ASN A 83 11.87 12.40 -23.46
C ASN A 83 11.88 10.89 -23.14
N ILE A 84 10.84 10.17 -23.58
CA ILE A 84 10.75 8.71 -23.40
C ILE A 84 11.83 7.98 -24.20
N GLU A 85 12.10 8.40 -25.44
CA GLU A 85 13.18 7.83 -26.24
C GLU A 85 14.55 8.08 -25.61
N ALA A 86 14.81 9.29 -25.11
CA ALA A 86 16.05 9.61 -24.42
C ALA A 86 16.23 8.75 -23.14
N GLU A 87 15.15 8.55 -22.38
CA GLU A 87 15.16 7.68 -21.21
C GLU A 87 15.39 6.22 -21.60
N ASN A 88 14.76 5.74 -22.65
CA ASN A 88 14.92 4.37 -23.15
C ASN A 88 16.35 4.14 -23.68
N ARG A 89 16.94 5.07 -24.41
CA ARG A 89 18.35 4.98 -24.86
C ARG A 89 19.31 4.90 -23.68
N ALA A 90 19.09 5.71 -22.64
CA ALA A 90 19.91 5.65 -21.42
C ALA A 90 19.79 4.32 -20.67
N LYS A 91 18.61 3.67 -20.73
CA LYS A 91 18.34 2.36 -20.10
C LYS A 91 18.89 1.18 -20.90
N THR A 92 18.91 1.28 -22.23
CA THR A 92 19.37 0.18 -23.13
C THR A 92 20.87 -0.08 -23.02
N ALA A 93 21.66 0.85 -22.44
CA ALA A 93 23.09 0.70 -22.24
C ALA A 93 23.48 -0.39 -21.23
N SER A 94 22.53 -1.02 -20.53
CA SER A 94 22.78 -2.15 -19.60
C SER A 94 21.71 -3.21 -19.75
N PRO A 95 21.82 -4.10 -20.75
CA PRO A 95 20.89 -5.21 -20.93
C PRO A 95 21.08 -6.23 -19.81
N HIS A 96 20.30 -6.13 -18.75
CA HIS A 96 20.20 -7.21 -17.77
C HIS A 96 19.26 -8.26 -18.35
N SER A 97 19.75 -9.49 -18.53
CA SER A 97 18.88 -10.62 -18.89
C SER A 97 17.91 -10.88 -17.73
N ILE A 98 16.73 -11.40 -18.02
CA ILE A 98 15.73 -11.78 -17.01
C ILE A 98 16.36 -12.68 -15.94
N GLY A 99 17.13 -13.70 -16.37
CA GLY A 99 17.81 -14.62 -15.45
C GLY A 99 18.80 -13.93 -14.51
N ALA A 100 19.61 -12.99 -15.03
CA ALA A 100 20.54 -12.22 -14.21
C ALA A 100 19.80 -11.33 -13.19
N THR A 101 18.65 -10.77 -13.57
CA THR A 101 17.83 -9.94 -12.67
C THR A 101 17.24 -10.77 -11.53
N LEU A 102 16.74 -11.98 -11.81
CA LEU A 102 16.16 -12.86 -10.80
C LEU A 102 17.18 -13.42 -9.81
N THR A 103 18.46 -13.46 -10.19
CA THR A 103 19.57 -13.92 -9.33
C THR A 103 20.29 -12.78 -8.61
N ASP A 104 19.96 -11.52 -8.92
CA ASP A 104 20.57 -10.35 -8.29
C ASP A 104 20.18 -10.25 -6.80
N ARG A 105 21.18 -10.26 -5.92
CA ARG A 105 21.00 -10.10 -4.47
C ARG A 105 20.23 -8.81 -4.11
N ARG A 106 20.37 -7.76 -4.90
CA ARG A 106 19.67 -6.49 -4.68
C ARG A 106 18.18 -6.63 -4.89
N VAL A 107 17.77 -7.41 -5.91
CA VAL A 107 16.35 -7.70 -6.17
C VAL A 107 15.75 -8.48 -5.02
N TRP A 108 16.45 -9.48 -4.49
CA TRP A 108 16.00 -10.23 -3.32
C TRP A 108 15.92 -9.38 -2.04
N LEU A 109 16.85 -8.46 -1.86
CA LEU A 109 16.77 -7.47 -0.77
C LEU A 109 15.51 -6.59 -0.91
N MET A 110 15.19 -6.13 -2.13
CA MET A 110 13.94 -5.39 -2.38
C MET A 110 12.70 -6.26 -2.14
N CYS A 111 12.74 -7.54 -2.52
CA CYS A 111 11.66 -8.49 -2.20
C CYS A 111 11.43 -8.58 -0.69
N LEU A 112 12.49 -8.71 0.11
CA LEU A 112 12.40 -8.76 1.57
C LEU A 112 11.82 -7.47 2.15
N ILE A 113 12.32 -6.30 1.73
CA ILE A 113 11.84 -5.00 2.21
C ILE A 113 10.36 -4.83 1.89
N TYR A 114 9.98 -5.09 0.64
CA TYR A 114 8.60 -4.94 0.21
C TYR A 114 7.66 -5.92 0.91
N PHE A 115 8.08 -7.19 1.06
CA PHE A 115 7.36 -8.20 1.82
C PHE A 115 7.07 -7.73 3.26
N CYS A 116 8.07 -7.21 3.97
CA CYS A 116 7.91 -6.71 5.33
C CYS A 116 6.91 -5.54 5.41
N PHE A 117 6.99 -4.60 4.47
CA PHE A 117 6.09 -3.44 4.44
C PHE A 117 4.65 -3.85 4.08
N VAL A 118 4.48 -4.71 3.09
CA VAL A 118 3.18 -5.25 2.68
C VAL A 118 2.55 -6.08 3.79
N LEU A 119 3.34 -6.84 4.54
CA LEU A 119 2.86 -7.63 5.68
C LEU A 119 2.26 -6.72 6.76
N GLY A 120 2.93 -5.63 7.11
CA GLY A 120 2.39 -4.62 8.04
C GLY A 120 1.10 -3.99 7.53
N GLN A 121 1.05 -3.61 6.26
CA GLN A 121 -0.10 -2.98 5.64
C GLN A 121 -1.32 -3.91 5.57
N TYR A 122 -1.18 -5.12 5.02
CA TYR A 122 -2.30 -6.04 4.87
C TYR A 122 -2.75 -6.60 6.22
N GLY A 123 -1.81 -6.90 7.13
CA GLY A 123 -2.16 -7.31 8.48
C GLY A 123 -3.06 -6.29 9.17
N LEU A 124 -2.73 -4.99 9.06
CA LEU A 124 -3.56 -3.92 9.59
C LEU A 124 -4.92 -3.84 8.89
N ASN A 125 -4.93 -3.78 7.55
CA ASN A 125 -6.16 -3.57 6.77
C ASN A 125 -7.21 -4.66 7.05
N PHE A 126 -6.81 -5.92 7.10
CA PHE A 126 -7.74 -7.04 7.34
C PHE A 126 -8.23 -7.08 8.79
N TRP A 127 -7.39 -6.72 9.75
CA TRP A 127 -7.72 -6.84 11.16
C TRP A 127 -8.29 -5.56 11.78
N MET A 128 -8.19 -4.40 11.11
CA MET A 128 -8.68 -3.12 11.61
C MET A 128 -10.14 -3.16 12.08
N PRO A 129 -11.13 -3.64 11.30
CA PRO A 129 -12.51 -3.71 11.74
C PRO A 129 -12.70 -4.62 12.96
N SER A 130 -11.95 -5.73 13.02
CA SER A 130 -12.00 -6.66 14.15
C SER A 130 -11.43 -6.07 15.44
N ILE A 131 -10.36 -5.26 15.32
CA ILE A 131 -9.75 -4.55 16.47
C ILE A 131 -10.71 -3.47 16.98
N VAL A 132 -11.33 -2.70 16.08
CA VAL A 132 -12.33 -1.69 16.44
C VAL A 132 -13.54 -2.36 17.13
N LYS A 133 -14.04 -3.47 16.59
CA LYS A 133 -15.12 -4.23 17.20
C LYS A 133 -14.74 -4.76 18.60
N ALA A 134 -13.53 -5.28 18.76
CA ALA A 134 -13.02 -5.78 20.05
C ALA A 134 -12.87 -4.66 21.11
N SER A 135 -12.77 -3.39 20.69
CA SER A 135 -12.76 -2.23 21.57
C SER A 135 -14.16 -1.83 22.09
N GLY A 136 -15.21 -2.63 21.84
CA GLY A 136 -16.57 -2.40 22.34
C GLY A 136 -17.48 -1.61 21.38
N VAL A 137 -17.04 -1.32 20.16
CA VAL A 137 -17.86 -0.64 19.14
C VAL A 137 -18.84 -1.64 18.53
N SER A 138 -20.13 -1.29 18.50
CA SER A 138 -21.21 -2.09 17.91
C SER A 138 -21.84 -1.43 16.69
N GLY A 139 -22.39 -2.24 15.76
CA GLY A 139 -22.94 -1.79 14.47
C GLY A 139 -21.87 -1.66 13.38
N ASN A 140 -22.15 -2.23 12.21
CA ASN A 140 -21.17 -2.25 11.12
C ASN A 140 -20.85 -0.84 10.60
N LEU A 141 -21.84 0.05 10.53
CA LEU A 141 -21.63 1.44 10.15
C LEU A 141 -20.67 2.15 11.12
N ASN A 142 -20.84 1.99 12.45
CA ASN A 142 -19.97 2.62 13.43
C ASN A 142 -18.55 2.06 13.36
N ILE A 143 -18.40 0.75 13.18
CA ILE A 143 -17.10 0.09 12.97
C ILE A 143 -16.44 0.67 11.70
N GLY A 144 -17.18 0.84 10.62
CA GLY A 144 -16.70 1.43 9.37
C GLY A 144 -16.24 2.88 9.54
N LEU A 145 -17.05 3.73 10.20
CA LEU A 145 -16.73 5.13 10.47
C LEU A 145 -15.46 5.28 11.33
N ILE A 146 -15.34 4.50 12.39
CA ILE A 146 -14.17 4.54 13.26
C ILE A 146 -12.94 3.99 12.53
N SER A 147 -13.09 2.94 11.74
CA SER A 147 -12.01 2.37 10.92
C SER A 147 -11.53 3.34 9.83
N ALA A 148 -12.33 4.33 9.43
CA ALA A 148 -11.91 5.35 8.46
C ALA A 148 -10.93 6.38 9.06
N ILE A 149 -10.92 6.61 10.38
CA ILE A 149 -10.08 7.63 11.04
C ILE A 149 -8.58 7.40 10.78
N PRO A 150 -8.02 6.18 10.97
CA PRO A 150 -6.63 5.89 10.65
C PRO A 150 -6.25 6.20 9.20
N TYR A 151 -7.17 6.03 8.26
CA TYR A 151 -6.90 6.31 6.84
C TYR A 151 -6.92 7.80 6.51
N ILE A 152 -7.68 8.62 7.26
CA ILE A 152 -7.60 10.08 7.16
C ILE A 152 -6.20 10.54 7.59
N CYS A 153 -5.70 10.05 8.72
CA CYS A 153 -4.33 10.33 9.16
C CYS A 153 -3.30 9.87 8.14
N THR A 154 -3.49 8.68 7.57
CA THR A 154 -2.62 8.12 6.52
C THR A 154 -2.57 9.04 5.30
N PHE A 155 -3.72 9.50 4.82
CA PHE A 155 -3.80 10.41 3.67
C PHE A 155 -3.00 11.69 3.88
N VAL A 156 -3.18 12.33 5.04
CA VAL A 156 -2.46 13.58 5.38
C VAL A 156 -0.94 13.34 5.47
N VAL A 157 -0.51 12.30 6.17
CA VAL A 157 0.90 11.95 6.34
C VAL A 157 1.54 11.60 5.00
N MET A 158 0.85 10.84 4.17
CA MET A 158 1.33 10.41 2.85
C MET A 158 1.57 11.61 1.92
N LEU A 159 0.67 12.59 1.91
CA LEU A 159 0.87 13.83 1.14
C LEU A 159 2.02 14.68 1.70
N ALA A 160 2.19 14.75 3.01
CA ALA A 160 3.28 15.48 3.66
C ALA A 160 4.64 14.83 3.32
N LEU A 161 4.75 13.51 3.45
CA LEU A 161 5.95 12.76 3.09
C LEU A 161 6.30 12.87 1.60
N GLY A 162 5.33 12.92 0.71
CA GLY A 162 5.54 13.08 -0.73
C GLY A 162 6.24 14.39 -1.13
N ARG A 163 6.24 15.39 -0.26
CA ARG A 163 6.87 16.71 -0.52
C ARG A 163 8.33 16.81 -0.08
N SER A 164 8.76 15.98 0.83
CA SER A 164 10.12 16.03 1.42
C SER A 164 11.09 15.07 0.68
N ALA A 165 12.38 15.36 0.44
CA ALA A 165 13.29 14.57 -0.40
C ALA A 165 14.46 13.96 0.38
N ASP A 166 14.20 13.12 1.39
CA ASP A 166 15.25 12.66 2.29
C ASP A 166 15.27 11.12 2.49
N ARG A 167 16.45 10.53 2.71
CA ARG A 167 16.70 9.09 2.91
C ARG A 167 15.98 8.51 4.13
N LEU A 168 15.77 9.34 5.16
CA LEU A 168 15.05 8.94 6.37
C LEU A 168 13.56 8.64 6.15
N ARG A 169 13.03 8.99 4.98
CA ARG A 169 11.62 8.84 4.62
C ARG A 169 11.12 7.41 4.58
N GLU A 170 11.97 6.46 4.24
CA GLU A 170 11.56 5.05 4.09
C GLU A 170 11.63 4.34 5.44
N VAL A 171 12.53 4.78 6.32
CA VAL A 171 12.75 4.19 7.65
C VAL A 171 11.79 4.76 8.69
N VAL A 172 11.65 6.11 8.73
CA VAL A 172 10.82 6.77 9.76
C VAL A 172 9.37 6.30 9.77
N PRO A 173 8.66 6.23 8.62
CA PRO A 173 7.28 5.74 8.62
C PRO A 173 7.14 4.31 9.17
N ALA A 174 8.06 3.42 8.80
CA ALA A 174 8.00 2.03 9.26
C ALA A 174 8.29 1.90 10.77
N VAL A 175 9.21 2.70 11.31
CA VAL A 175 9.49 2.76 12.76
C VAL A 175 8.29 3.34 13.51
N VAL A 176 7.69 4.42 13.00
CA VAL A 176 6.47 5.01 13.57
C VAL A 176 5.32 3.98 13.56
N ALA A 177 5.17 3.24 12.47
CA ALA A 177 4.14 2.20 12.37
C ALA A 177 4.40 1.07 13.39
N ALA A 178 5.63 0.61 13.52
CA ALA A 178 5.99 -0.41 14.50
C ALA A 178 5.71 0.07 15.94
N GLY A 179 6.07 1.31 16.27
CA GLY A 179 5.75 1.94 17.55
C GLY A 179 4.24 2.05 17.78
N GLY A 180 3.47 2.41 16.74
CA GLY A 180 2.02 2.45 16.79
C GLY A 180 1.39 1.08 17.08
N PHE A 181 1.86 0.02 16.43
CA PHE A 181 1.40 -1.35 16.72
C PHE A 181 1.71 -1.77 18.17
N VAL A 182 2.93 -1.55 18.64
CA VAL A 182 3.31 -1.87 20.01
C VAL A 182 2.48 -1.05 21.01
N ALA A 183 2.33 0.26 20.79
CA ALA A 183 1.55 1.12 21.68
C ALA A 183 0.05 0.71 21.71
N ALA A 184 -0.50 0.24 20.60
CA ALA A 184 -1.88 -0.24 20.55
C ALA A 184 -2.11 -1.48 21.44
N THR A 185 -1.08 -2.32 21.70
CA THR A 185 -1.21 -3.49 22.57
C THR A 185 -1.35 -3.15 24.05
N ILE A 186 -0.84 -2.00 24.48
CA ILE A 186 -0.87 -1.51 25.87
C ILE A 186 -1.91 -0.40 26.07
N ALA A 187 -2.67 -0.06 25.03
CA ALA A 187 -3.70 0.96 25.10
C ALA A 187 -4.82 0.55 26.06
N THR A 188 -5.14 1.42 27.04
CA THR A 188 -6.15 1.18 28.08
C THR A 188 -7.55 1.66 27.69
N SER A 189 -7.67 2.45 26.62
CA SER A 189 -8.96 2.96 26.13
C SER A 189 -9.07 2.84 24.60
N THR A 190 -10.30 2.74 24.12
CA THR A 190 -10.63 2.71 22.68
C THR A 190 -10.02 3.91 21.94
N THR A 191 -10.10 5.11 22.50
CA THR A 191 -9.54 6.33 21.90
C THR A 191 -8.03 6.24 21.73
N ILE A 192 -7.30 5.81 22.77
CA ILE A 192 -5.83 5.64 22.70
C ILE A 192 -5.49 4.57 21.66
N SER A 193 -6.22 3.45 21.64
CA SER A 193 -6.02 2.38 20.65
C SER A 193 -6.17 2.91 19.22
N ILE A 194 -7.22 3.69 18.94
CA ILE A 194 -7.46 4.28 17.61
C ILE A 194 -6.34 5.25 17.23
N VAL A 195 -5.86 6.08 18.15
CA VAL A 195 -4.71 6.97 17.90
C VAL A 195 -3.46 6.17 17.55
N CYS A 196 -3.14 5.13 18.34
CA CYS A 196 -2.00 4.26 18.07
C CYS A 196 -2.13 3.53 16.72
N LEU A 197 -3.31 3.02 16.40
CA LEU A 197 -3.59 2.40 15.10
C LEU A 197 -3.54 3.40 13.95
N SER A 198 -3.88 4.67 14.19
CA SER A 198 -3.74 5.73 13.19
C SER A 198 -2.27 6.00 12.86
N LEU A 199 -1.39 5.99 13.86
CA LEU A 199 0.06 6.08 13.65
C LEU A 199 0.59 4.84 12.92
N ALA A 200 0.11 3.64 13.29
CA ALA A 200 0.47 2.40 12.64
C ALA A 200 0.05 2.40 11.15
N ALA A 201 -1.19 2.82 10.85
CA ALA A 201 -1.71 2.91 9.49
C ALA A 201 -0.93 3.94 8.66
N ALA A 202 -0.77 5.16 9.20
CA ALA A 202 -0.07 6.24 8.53
C ALA A 202 1.36 5.86 8.15
N GLY A 203 2.07 5.19 9.05
CA GLY A 203 3.41 4.71 8.78
C GLY A 203 3.44 3.54 7.80
N ALA A 204 2.71 2.44 8.06
CA ALA A 204 2.78 1.22 7.27
C ALA A 204 2.34 1.43 5.81
N ILE A 205 1.23 2.15 5.58
CA ILE A 205 0.71 2.38 4.23
C ILE A 205 1.61 3.36 3.45
N SER A 206 2.22 4.35 4.14
CA SER A 206 3.15 5.29 3.49
C SER A 206 4.46 4.65 3.05
N CYS A 207 4.84 3.49 3.57
CA CYS A 207 6.06 2.78 3.15
C CYS A 207 6.01 2.34 1.68
N ALA A 208 4.86 1.89 1.16
CA ALA A 208 4.75 1.35 -0.20
C ALA A 208 5.12 2.37 -1.30
N PRO A 209 4.54 3.58 -1.36
CA PRO A 209 4.92 4.57 -2.39
C PRO A 209 6.37 5.04 -2.28
N LEU A 210 6.92 5.08 -1.07
CA LEU A 210 8.32 5.45 -0.86
C LEU A 210 9.25 4.33 -1.34
N PHE A 211 8.92 3.08 -1.03
CA PHE A 211 9.66 1.90 -1.48
C PHE A 211 9.83 1.84 -3.00
N TRP A 212 8.77 2.12 -3.78
CA TRP A 212 8.84 2.00 -5.23
C TRP A 212 9.83 2.97 -5.89
N SER A 213 10.33 3.98 -5.17
CA SER A 213 11.43 4.82 -5.65
C SER A 213 12.76 4.07 -5.71
N LEU A 214 12.98 3.05 -4.88
CA LEU A 214 14.23 2.29 -4.78
C LEU A 214 14.49 1.37 -5.97
N PRO A 215 13.58 0.43 -6.33
CA PRO A 215 13.82 -0.48 -7.46
C PRO A 215 14.00 0.27 -8.78
N THR A 216 13.25 1.37 -8.98
CA THR A 216 13.32 2.16 -10.21
C THR A 216 14.63 2.93 -10.37
N ALA A 217 15.43 3.06 -9.30
CA ALA A 217 16.71 3.74 -9.35
C ALA A 217 17.84 2.89 -9.95
N PHE A 218 17.77 1.54 -9.86
CA PHE A 218 18.83 0.66 -10.35
C PHE A 218 18.39 -0.35 -11.40
N LEU A 219 17.08 -0.67 -11.48
CA LEU A 219 16.55 -1.55 -12.52
C LEU A 219 16.38 -0.78 -13.84
N ALA A 220 16.96 -1.29 -14.92
CA ALA A 220 16.91 -0.68 -16.24
C ALA A 220 16.66 -1.72 -17.34
N GLY A 221 16.18 -1.27 -18.50
CA GLY A 221 15.98 -2.11 -19.67
C GLY A 221 14.90 -3.19 -19.49
N THR A 222 15.02 -4.28 -20.23
CA THR A 222 14.08 -5.42 -20.19
C THR A 222 14.07 -6.13 -18.83
N GLY A 223 15.18 -6.14 -18.10
CA GLY A 223 15.30 -6.69 -16.75
C GLY A 223 14.51 -5.90 -15.71
N ALA A 224 14.23 -4.59 -15.95
CA ALA A 224 13.48 -3.77 -15.01
C ALA A 224 12.04 -4.25 -14.85
N ALA A 225 11.35 -4.55 -15.94
CA ALA A 225 9.98 -5.06 -15.89
C ALA A 225 9.91 -6.40 -15.14
N ALA A 226 10.84 -7.32 -15.44
CA ALA A 226 10.91 -8.61 -14.75
C ALA A 226 11.24 -8.46 -13.26
N GLY A 227 12.20 -7.59 -12.91
CA GLY A 227 12.57 -7.32 -11.51
C GLY A 227 11.44 -6.69 -10.72
N ILE A 228 10.76 -5.69 -11.27
CA ILE A 228 9.59 -5.06 -10.65
C ILE A 228 8.46 -6.08 -10.45
N ALA A 229 8.16 -6.89 -11.47
CA ALA A 229 7.15 -7.94 -11.39
C ALA A 229 7.51 -8.96 -10.30
N TRP A 230 8.79 -9.40 -10.23
CA TRP A 230 9.26 -10.34 -9.23
C TRP A 230 9.15 -9.78 -7.80
N ILE A 231 9.64 -8.55 -7.59
CA ILE A 231 9.54 -7.86 -6.29
C ILE A 231 8.08 -7.74 -5.87
N ASN A 232 7.20 -7.34 -6.79
CA ASN A 232 5.78 -7.20 -6.51
C ASN A 232 5.14 -8.56 -6.19
N SER A 233 5.45 -9.61 -6.94
CA SER A 233 4.89 -10.95 -6.72
C SER A 233 5.32 -11.53 -5.37
N VAL A 234 6.63 -11.52 -5.08
CA VAL A 234 7.17 -12.03 -3.81
C VAL A 234 6.67 -11.19 -2.62
N GLY A 235 6.67 -9.86 -2.77
CA GLY A 235 6.17 -8.97 -1.71
C GLY A 235 4.69 -9.17 -1.41
N ASN A 236 3.85 -9.35 -2.42
CA ASN A 236 2.41 -9.58 -2.22
C ASN A 236 2.05 -10.95 -1.62
N LEU A 237 2.97 -11.91 -1.55
CA LEU A 237 2.77 -13.11 -0.72
C LEU A 237 2.52 -12.76 0.75
N ALA A 238 3.04 -11.62 1.22
CA ALA A 238 2.74 -11.08 2.54
C ALA A 238 1.26 -10.73 2.72
N GLY A 239 0.53 -10.45 1.63
CA GLY A 239 -0.92 -10.21 1.67
C GLY A 239 -1.73 -11.43 2.11
N PHE A 240 -1.22 -12.64 1.85
CA PHE A 240 -1.77 -13.87 2.40
C PHE A 240 -1.19 -14.15 3.80
N LEU A 241 0.14 -14.12 3.93
CA LEU A 241 0.81 -14.51 5.15
C LEU A 241 0.52 -13.57 6.34
N GLY A 242 0.37 -12.27 6.09
CA GLY A 242 0.09 -11.29 7.14
C GLY A 242 -1.22 -11.57 7.89
N PRO A 243 -2.38 -11.53 7.22
CA PRO A 243 -3.66 -11.85 7.84
C PRO A 243 -3.71 -13.26 8.44
N PHE A 244 -3.12 -14.26 7.74
CA PHE A 244 -3.07 -15.63 8.21
C PHE A 244 -2.28 -15.76 9.52
N LEU A 245 -1.07 -15.21 9.58
CA LEU A 245 -0.22 -15.29 10.79
C LEU A 245 -0.81 -14.53 11.96
N VAL A 246 -1.41 -13.35 11.70
CA VAL A 246 -2.11 -12.59 12.76
C VAL A 246 -3.29 -13.39 13.30
N GLY A 247 -4.09 -14.03 12.43
CA GLY A 247 -5.19 -14.90 12.82
C GLY A 247 -4.72 -16.11 13.63
N TYR A 248 -3.73 -16.82 13.11
CA TYR A 248 -3.14 -17.97 13.79
C TYR A 248 -2.60 -17.61 15.20
N LEU A 249 -1.85 -16.51 15.29
CA LEU A 249 -1.35 -16.04 16.59
C LEU A 249 -2.47 -15.64 17.54
N LYS A 250 -3.54 -15.02 17.02
CA LYS A 250 -4.72 -14.70 17.83
C LYS A 250 -5.39 -15.96 18.39
N ASP A 251 -5.59 -16.98 17.54
CA ASP A 251 -6.21 -18.23 17.97
C ASP A 251 -5.32 -18.96 18.98
N PHE A 252 -4.00 -18.94 18.78
CA PHE A 252 -3.03 -19.58 19.67
C PHE A 252 -2.87 -18.87 21.03
N THR A 253 -2.85 -17.52 21.04
CA THR A 253 -2.59 -16.72 22.24
C THR A 253 -3.85 -16.19 22.91
N GLY A 254 -5.01 -16.28 22.26
CA GLY A 254 -6.27 -15.70 22.71
C GLY A 254 -6.32 -14.17 22.63
N THR A 255 -5.26 -13.50 22.10
CA THR A 255 -5.15 -12.04 22.08
C THR A 255 -4.74 -11.51 20.70
N ASN A 256 -5.12 -10.25 20.38
CA ASN A 256 -4.67 -9.57 19.17
C ASN A 256 -3.22 -9.07 19.29
N SER A 257 -2.64 -9.02 20.50
CA SER A 257 -1.34 -8.40 20.76
C SER A 257 -0.19 -9.11 20.06
N ALA A 258 -0.21 -10.46 20.03
CA ALA A 258 0.83 -11.23 19.35
C ALA A 258 0.92 -10.94 17.86
N GLY A 259 -0.23 -10.78 17.19
CA GLY A 259 -0.28 -10.36 15.80
C GLY A 259 0.30 -8.95 15.58
N MET A 260 -0.02 -8.00 16.47
CA MET A 260 0.54 -6.64 16.39
C MET A 260 2.06 -6.62 16.58
N TYR A 261 2.60 -7.43 17.49
CA TYR A 261 4.05 -7.57 17.64
C TYR A 261 4.72 -8.17 16.41
N LEU A 262 4.09 -9.15 15.77
CA LEU A 262 4.57 -9.70 14.49
C LEU A 262 4.67 -8.62 13.41
N LEU A 263 3.60 -7.81 13.25
CA LEU A 263 3.58 -6.73 12.26
C LEU A 263 4.64 -5.66 12.57
N ALA A 264 4.81 -5.30 13.85
CA ALA A 264 5.84 -4.38 14.29
C ALA A 264 7.25 -4.92 14.00
N ALA A 265 7.52 -6.18 14.31
CA ALA A 265 8.80 -6.82 14.05
C ALA A 265 9.13 -6.85 12.55
N ALA A 266 8.16 -7.18 11.70
CA ALA A 266 8.34 -7.16 10.25
C ALA A 266 8.71 -5.76 9.73
N LEU A 267 8.03 -4.71 10.20
CA LEU A 267 8.33 -3.33 9.81
C LEU A 267 9.73 -2.90 10.25
N ILE A 268 10.19 -3.30 11.43
CA ILE A 268 11.55 -3.05 11.90
C ILE A 268 12.56 -3.79 11.04
N ILE A 269 12.33 -5.06 10.72
CA ILE A 269 13.21 -5.83 9.82
C ILE A 269 13.30 -5.16 8.45
N GLY A 270 12.15 -4.76 7.86
CA GLY A 270 12.11 -4.01 6.61
C GLY A 270 12.91 -2.70 6.68
N SER A 271 12.76 -1.94 7.77
CA SER A 271 13.50 -0.68 8.01
C SER A 271 15.01 -0.90 8.09
N LEU A 272 15.44 -1.91 8.86
CA LEU A 272 16.86 -2.25 8.95
C LEU A 272 17.43 -2.70 7.60
N ALA A 273 16.64 -3.45 6.84
CA ALA A 273 17.01 -3.87 5.48
C ALA A 273 17.16 -2.65 4.53
N VAL A 274 16.32 -1.63 4.63
CA VAL A 274 16.47 -0.37 3.86
C VAL A 274 17.81 0.30 4.16
N LEU A 275 18.25 0.32 5.43
CA LEU A 275 19.54 0.93 5.81
C LEU A 275 20.74 0.25 5.16
N THR A 276 20.63 -1.01 4.77
CA THR A 276 21.69 -1.74 4.05
C THR A 276 21.80 -1.36 2.57
N VAL A 277 20.79 -0.66 2.00
CA VAL A 277 20.82 -0.20 0.61
C VAL A 277 21.82 0.94 0.46
N PRO A 278 22.79 0.88 -0.47
CA PRO A 278 23.81 1.91 -0.62
C PRO A 278 23.23 3.29 -0.96
N ALA A 279 23.67 4.34 -0.26
CA ALA A 279 23.18 5.71 -0.47
C ALA A 279 23.34 6.22 -1.91
N LYS A 280 24.37 5.76 -2.63
CA LYS A 280 24.60 6.09 -4.05
C LYS A 280 23.49 5.59 -4.99
N THR A 281 22.70 4.63 -4.54
CA THR A 281 21.59 4.06 -5.31
C THR A 281 20.30 4.87 -5.10
N VAL A 282 20.16 5.55 -3.97
CA VAL A 282 18.93 6.26 -3.55
C VAL A 282 18.96 7.75 -3.94
N ASN A 283 20.13 8.37 -3.98
CA ASN A 283 20.32 9.82 -4.17
C ASN A 283 20.73 10.20 -5.62
N ARG A 284 20.03 9.70 -6.62
CA ARG A 284 20.19 10.14 -8.01
C ARG A 284 19.01 10.95 -8.52
#